data_d185e891b80d987704a25e85354c2e97
#
_entry.id   d185e891b80d987704a25e85354c2e97
#
_cell.length_a   1.000
_cell.length_b   1.000
_cell.length_c   1.000
_cell.angle_alpha   90.00
_cell.angle_beta   90.00
_cell.angle_gamma   90.00
#
_symmetry.space_group_name_H-M   'P 1'
#
loop_
_entity.id
_entity.type
_entity.pdbx_description
1 polymer ?
#
loop_
_entity_poly.entity_id
_entity_poly.type
_entity_poly.pdbx_seq_one_letter_code
_entity_poly.pdbx_strand_id
1 'polypeptide(L)' 'MQQQTARQIGEDLKAVLARLKALAKEERTRRGPDAEAIDIAVVNLDAAIEILTE' A
#
# COMPACT_ATOMS: atom_id res chain seq x y z
N MET A 1 -20.14 -14.27 -13.25
CA MET A 1 -19.29 -13.30 -12.54
C MET A 1 -17.96 -13.94 -12.22
N GLN A 2 -16.88 -13.31 -12.63
CA GLN A 2 -15.54 -13.84 -12.37
C GLN A 2 -15.03 -13.37 -11.01
N GLN A 3 -14.50 -14.29 -10.24
CA GLN A 3 -13.82 -13.96 -9.01
C GLN A 3 -12.35 -13.67 -9.31
N GLN A 4 -11.83 -12.63 -8.69
CA GLN A 4 -10.41 -12.37 -8.79
C GLN A 4 -9.65 -13.34 -7.90
N THR A 5 -8.49 -13.77 -8.38
CA THR A 5 -7.60 -14.60 -7.56
C THR A 5 -6.87 -13.71 -6.56
N ALA A 6 -6.30 -14.33 -5.53
CA ALA A 6 -5.49 -13.61 -4.56
C ALA A 6 -4.35 -12.86 -5.25
N ARG A 7 -3.71 -13.50 -6.24
CA ARG A 7 -2.63 -12.86 -7.00
C ARG A 7 -3.11 -11.62 -7.74
N GLN A 8 -4.29 -11.69 -8.36
CA GLN A 8 -4.84 -10.54 -9.08
C GLN A 8 -5.10 -9.37 -8.13
N ILE A 9 -5.68 -9.67 -6.98
CA ILE A 9 -5.92 -8.63 -5.97
C ILE A 9 -4.60 -8.05 -5.48
N GLY A 10 -3.59 -8.90 -5.25
CA GLY A 10 -2.27 -8.42 -4.87
C GLY A 10 -1.66 -7.49 -5.90
N GLU A 11 -1.82 -7.82 -7.19
CA GLU A 11 -1.32 -6.96 -8.26
C GLU A 11 -2.04 -5.61 -8.28
N ASP A 12 -3.37 -5.62 -8.07
CA ASP A 12 -4.14 -4.38 -7.98
C ASP A 12 -3.66 -3.51 -6.81
N LEU A 13 -3.32 -4.14 -5.70
CA LEU A 13 -2.85 -3.42 -4.51
C LEU A 13 -1.49 -2.77 -4.72
N LYS A 14 -0.70 -3.25 -5.67
CA LYS A 14 0.58 -2.61 -5.97
C LYS A 14 0.39 -1.16 -6.43
N ALA A 15 -0.65 -0.89 -7.20
CA ALA A 15 -0.96 0.48 -7.62
C ALA A 15 -1.38 1.35 -6.44
N VAL A 16 -2.17 0.76 -5.52
CA VAL A 16 -2.57 1.45 -4.29
C VAL A 16 -1.35 1.74 -3.43
N LEU A 17 -0.44 0.77 -3.32
CA LEU A 17 0.79 0.94 -2.54
C LEU A 17 1.63 2.11 -3.08
N ALA A 18 1.75 2.21 -4.40
CA ALA A 18 2.50 3.32 -5.02
C ALA A 18 1.90 4.67 -4.66
N ARG A 19 0.57 4.76 -4.67
CA ARG A 19 -0.14 6.00 -4.28
C ARG A 19 0.07 6.30 -2.80
N LEU A 20 0.04 5.28 -1.98
CA LEU A 20 0.23 5.44 -0.53
C LEU A 20 1.66 5.88 -0.22
N LYS A 21 2.65 5.35 -0.92
CA LYS A 21 4.04 5.78 -0.77
C LYS A 21 4.22 7.25 -1.14
N ALA A 22 3.55 7.69 -2.21
CA ALA A 22 3.60 9.09 -2.62
C ALA A 22 2.99 9.99 -1.54
N LEU A 23 1.87 9.56 -0.96
CA LEU A 23 1.23 10.31 0.12
C LEU A 23 2.12 10.35 1.36
N ALA A 24 2.78 9.24 1.68
CA ALA A 24 3.70 9.17 2.82
C ALA A 24 4.81 10.21 2.68
N LYS A 25 5.35 10.34 1.48
CA LYS A 25 6.40 11.32 1.20
C LYS A 25 5.90 12.75 1.39
N GLU A 26 4.70 13.04 0.88
CA GLU A 26 4.09 14.36 1.05
C GLU A 26 3.85 14.69 2.52
N GLU A 27 3.31 13.74 3.28
CA GLU A 27 3.03 13.95 4.69
C GLU A 27 4.29 14.21 5.49
N ARG A 28 5.37 13.51 5.16
CA ARG A 28 6.66 13.74 5.82
C ARG A 28 7.20 15.13 5.51
N THR A 29 7.09 15.54 4.25
CA THR A 29 7.56 16.87 3.83
C THR A 29 6.79 17.97 4.52
N ARG A 30 5.47 17.80 4.66
CA ARG A 30 4.60 18.78 5.33
C ARG A 30 4.61 18.64 6.85
N ARG A 31 5.24 17.59 7.37
CA ARG A 31 5.17 17.22 8.78
C ARG A 31 3.73 17.05 9.25
N GLY A 32 2.94 16.39 8.38
CA GLY A 32 1.54 16.12 8.68
C GLY A 32 1.38 15.16 9.85
N PRO A 33 0.24 15.21 10.55
CA PRO A 33 0.02 14.37 11.73
C PRO A 33 -0.13 12.89 11.41
N ASP A 34 -0.42 12.54 10.16
CA ASP A 34 -0.66 11.16 9.77
C ASP A 34 0.58 10.46 9.20
N ALA A 35 1.72 11.14 9.16
CA ALA A 35 2.92 10.60 8.52
C ALA A 35 3.32 9.24 9.09
N GLU A 36 3.31 9.10 10.41
CA GLU A 36 3.70 7.84 11.06
C GLU A 36 2.73 6.72 10.74
N ALA A 37 1.42 7.02 10.82
CA ALA A 37 0.40 6.01 10.52
C ALA A 37 0.50 5.53 9.07
N ILE A 38 0.75 6.45 8.15
CA ILE A 38 0.88 6.12 6.74
C ILE A 38 2.13 5.26 6.50
N ASP A 39 3.24 5.58 7.15
CA ASP A 39 4.46 4.78 7.03
C ASP A 39 4.24 3.35 7.50
N ILE A 40 3.54 3.17 8.60
CA ILE A 40 3.20 1.83 9.12
C ILE A 40 2.29 1.10 8.13
N ALA A 41 1.31 1.80 7.58
CA ALA A 41 0.38 1.22 6.62
C ALA A 41 1.11 0.76 5.35
N VAL A 42 2.10 1.54 4.89
CA VAL A 42 2.91 1.16 3.72
C VAL A 42 3.62 -0.17 3.97
N VAL A 43 4.24 -0.33 5.12
CA VAL A 43 4.95 -1.57 5.46
C VAL A 43 3.97 -2.75 5.50
N ASN A 44 2.83 -2.57 6.13
CA ASN A 44 1.83 -3.64 6.26
C ASN A 44 1.22 -4.00 4.90
N LEU A 45 0.94 -3.02 4.07
CA LEU A 45 0.38 -3.26 2.75
C LEU A 45 1.39 -3.98 1.85
N ASP A 46 2.66 -3.59 1.91
CA ASP A 46 3.70 -4.25 1.15
C ASP A 46 3.81 -5.73 1.53
N ALA A 47 3.75 -6.02 2.83
CA ALA A 47 3.78 -7.40 3.31
C ALA A 47 2.57 -8.18 2.82
N ALA A 48 1.38 -7.57 2.84
CA ALA A 48 0.16 -8.21 2.36
C ALA A 48 0.27 -8.55 0.87
N ILE A 49 0.81 -7.64 0.08
CA ILE A 49 1.01 -7.86 -1.35
C ILE A 49 1.93 -9.04 -1.59
N GLU A 50 3.04 -9.11 -0.86
CA GLU A 50 3.96 -10.24 -0.99
C GLU A 50 3.28 -11.57 -0.72
N ILE A 51 2.46 -11.62 0.33
CA ILE A 51 1.73 -12.84 0.69
C ILE A 51 0.78 -13.24 -0.43
N LEU A 52 0.06 -12.27 -0.98
CA LEU A 52 -0.94 -12.54 -2.01
C LEU A 52 -0.34 -12.91 -3.37
N THR A 53 0.88 -12.44 -3.65
CA THR A 53 1.52 -12.67 -4.94
C THR A 53 2.63 -13.70 -4.91
N GLU A 54 2.82 -14.36 -3.80
CA GLU A 54 3.81 -15.45 -3.68
C GLU A 54 3.52 -16.61 -4.61
#